data_15644b41a70725bd821bd043c69f3268
#
_entry.id   15644b41a70725bd821bd043c69f3268
#
_cell.length_a   1.000
_cell.length_b   1.000
_cell.length_c   1.000
_cell.angle_alpha   90.00
_cell.angle_beta   90.00
_cell.angle_gamma   90.00
#
_symmetry.space_group_name_H-M   'P 1'
#
loop_
_entity.id
_entity.type
_entity.pdbx_description
1 polymer ?
#
loop_
_entity_poly.entity_id
_entity_poly.type
_entity_poly.pdbx_seq_one_letter_code
_entity_poly.pdbx_strand_id
1 'polypeptide(L)'
;MRVSVSLDNEKTQSVRHPDWASSYIATVVAMMAIQASSLGFSPLIPFMKDAWRMTYTQVGTFTGVYGLVALVMSVPAGVLAKRFGEKRILLLGLALAAAGLAAVGCASDYLQGMTARTMWILGYRLAFICVMTAVAITVPSSQRGKAMGLLGALTALATILGSGFSARMEAAFGWRLSMLGFAVLAICGGLCFGYFYRSAAAATDGGDSREAAPASLFSAFKIPVVWLIPLLGLANAGGFAATFFVPSVVRTVFHGDASQASLIIASAYTAAIFFNPLFGWLADRLNRWLVMAGISTLMVPACYLMSSRNFQVFWLATTLLVGLGHVTANQVYPTAAELLRGRDAGPIMGIVGLGSGLFGYLGPLALGWMRDYSGGFDLGWHVIMGTTSAIVALLIYLKHYTHERNRIEAR
;
A
#
# COMPACT_ATOMS: atom_id res chain seq x y z
N MET A 1 -6.37 2.25 68.26
CA MET A 1 -7.33 1.69 67.32
C MET A 1 -6.66 1.63 65.95
N ARG A 2 -6.05 0.49 65.63
CA ARG A 2 -5.33 0.29 64.35
C ARG A 2 -6.33 -0.28 63.38
N VAL A 3 -6.59 0.43 62.30
CA VAL A 3 -7.38 -0.06 61.18
C VAL A 3 -6.44 -0.86 60.28
N SER A 4 -6.62 -2.16 60.28
CA SER A 4 -5.97 -3.09 59.34
C SER A 4 -6.65 -2.95 57.97
N VAL A 5 -5.95 -2.34 57.01
CA VAL A 5 -6.36 -2.40 55.60
C VAL A 5 -5.98 -3.78 55.06
N SER A 6 -6.98 -4.61 54.82
CA SER A 6 -6.83 -5.89 54.14
C SER A 6 -6.44 -5.62 52.70
N LEU A 7 -5.22 -5.99 52.33
CA LEU A 7 -4.78 -6.12 50.96
C LEU A 7 -5.43 -7.40 50.38
N ASP A 8 -6.70 -7.31 50.01
CA ASP A 8 -7.35 -8.35 49.26
C ASP A 8 -6.83 -8.32 47.81
N ASN A 9 -6.11 -9.40 47.52
CA ASN A 9 -5.79 -9.92 46.24
C ASN A 9 -6.70 -9.46 45.08
N GLU A 10 -6.36 -8.42 44.39
CA GLU A 10 -6.74 -8.29 42.98
C GLU A 10 -6.03 -9.40 42.20
N LYS A 11 -6.64 -10.57 42.19
CA LYS A 11 -6.41 -11.57 41.11
C LYS A 11 -6.69 -10.85 39.83
N THR A 12 -5.66 -10.36 39.18
CA THR A 12 -5.65 -9.98 37.79
C THR A 12 -6.19 -11.17 37.01
N GLN A 13 -7.50 -11.18 36.78
CA GLN A 13 -8.09 -12.08 35.82
C GLN A 13 -7.42 -11.74 34.48
N SER A 14 -6.39 -12.52 34.15
CA SER A 14 -5.88 -12.60 32.80
C SER A 14 -7.08 -13.06 31.97
N VAL A 15 -7.79 -12.13 31.34
CA VAL A 15 -8.73 -12.44 30.30
C VAL A 15 -7.92 -13.24 29.29
N ARG A 16 -8.06 -14.57 29.32
CA ARG A 16 -7.51 -15.45 28.31
C ARG A 16 -8.17 -15.04 27.01
N HIS A 17 -7.51 -14.19 26.24
CA HIS A 17 -7.92 -13.90 24.88
C HIS A 17 -7.94 -15.24 24.16
N PRO A 18 -9.11 -15.71 23.67
CA PRO A 18 -9.19 -16.98 22.99
C PRO A 18 -8.29 -16.85 21.76
N ASP A 19 -7.32 -17.74 21.62
CA ASP A 19 -6.41 -17.96 20.49
C ASP A 19 -6.26 -16.77 19.51
N TRP A 20 -5.77 -15.60 20.03
CA TRP A 20 -5.51 -14.46 19.16
C TRP A 20 -4.61 -14.84 18.00
N ALA A 21 -3.74 -15.85 18.19
CA ALA A 21 -2.83 -16.33 17.18
C ALA A 21 -3.57 -16.95 15.98
N SER A 22 -4.62 -17.75 16.20
CA SER A 22 -5.41 -18.33 15.11
C SER A 22 -6.17 -17.25 14.32
N SER A 23 -6.77 -16.28 15.01
CA SER A 23 -7.43 -15.13 14.39
C SER A 23 -6.44 -14.24 13.62
N TYR A 24 -5.23 -14.03 14.15
CA TYR A 24 -4.17 -13.30 13.46
C TYR A 24 -3.71 -14.04 12.20
N ILE A 25 -3.43 -15.34 12.29
CA ILE A 25 -3.03 -16.16 11.14
C ILE A 25 -4.11 -16.12 10.05
N ALA A 26 -5.38 -16.29 10.39
CA ALA A 26 -6.48 -16.21 9.45
C ALA A 26 -6.53 -14.85 8.75
N THR A 27 -6.33 -13.77 9.50
CA THR A 27 -6.27 -12.39 8.97
C THR A 27 -5.10 -12.20 8.00
N VAL A 28 -3.92 -12.75 8.35
CA VAL A 28 -2.74 -12.70 7.48
C VAL A 28 -2.95 -13.50 6.20
N VAL A 29 -3.51 -14.70 6.28
CA VAL A 29 -3.81 -15.53 5.10
C VAL A 29 -4.80 -14.82 4.16
N ALA A 30 -5.86 -14.22 4.70
CA ALA A 30 -6.81 -13.43 3.92
C ALA A 30 -6.13 -12.24 3.23
N MET A 31 -5.26 -11.53 3.96
CA MET A 31 -4.51 -10.40 3.40
C MET A 31 -3.54 -10.85 2.31
N MET A 32 -2.79 -11.93 2.52
CA MET A 32 -1.88 -12.48 1.51
C MET A 32 -2.61 -12.88 0.24
N ALA A 33 -3.79 -13.51 0.35
CA ALA A 33 -4.58 -13.96 -0.78
C ALA A 33 -5.00 -12.79 -1.72
N ILE A 34 -5.45 -11.66 -1.14
CA ILE A 34 -5.82 -10.48 -1.95
C ILE A 34 -4.61 -9.65 -2.37
N GLN A 35 -3.55 -9.60 -1.55
CA GLN A 35 -2.34 -8.87 -1.88
C GLN A 35 -1.59 -9.51 -3.05
N ALA A 36 -1.54 -10.83 -3.12
CA ALA A 36 -0.96 -11.56 -4.24
C ALA A 36 -1.55 -11.10 -5.60
N SER A 37 -2.86 -10.85 -5.65
CA SER A 37 -3.52 -10.34 -6.85
C SER A 37 -3.27 -8.85 -7.08
N SER A 38 -3.26 -8.03 -6.03
CA SER A 38 -3.28 -6.56 -6.12
C SER A 38 -2.12 -5.96 -6.91
N LEU A 39 -0.91 -6.45 -6.68
CA LEU A 39 0.33 -6.02 -7.35
C LEU A 39 0.96 -7.16 -8.17
N GLY A 40 0.75 -8.42 -7.75
CA GLY A 40 1.32 -9.58 -8.42
C GLY A 40 0.74 -9.88 -9.81
N PHE A 41 -0.37 -9.25 -10.20
CA PHE A 41 -0.90 -9.37 -11.56
C PHE A 41 -0.12 -8.55 -12.59
N SER A 42 0.81 -7.68 -12.17
CA SER A 42 1.50 -6.75 -13.06
C SER A 42 2.17 -7.41 -14.29
N PRO A 43 2.75 -8.63 -14.24
CA PRO A 43 3.26 -9.32 -15.42
C PRO A 43 2.21 -9.60 -16.50
N LEU A 44 0.91 -9.61 -16.15
CA LEU A 44 -0.19 -9.86 -17.09
C LEU A 44 -0.60 -8.61 -17.89
N ILE A 45 -0.18 -7.42 -17.47
CA ILE A 45 -0.60 -6.14 -18.06
C ILE A 45 -0.35 -6.07 -19.58
N PRO A 46 0.83 -6.47 -20.12
CA PRO A 46 1.07 -6.43 -21.56
C PRO A 46 0.10 -7.30 -22.36
N PHE A 47 -0.30 -8.45 -21.81
CA PHE A 47 -1.24 -9.38 -22.44
C PHE A 47 -2.67 -8.84 -22.45
N MET A 48 -3.08 -8.22 -21.32
CA MET A 48 -4.37 -7.52 -21.23
C MET A 48 -4.42 -6.34 -22.20
N LYS A 49 -3.32 -5.57 -22.28
CA LYS A 49 -3.19 -4.44 -23.20
C LYS A 49 -3.43 -4.89 -24.66
N ASP A 50 -2.78 -5.97 -25.08
CA ASP A 50 -2.93 -6.48 -26.45
C ASP A 50 -4.34 -7.06 -26.69
N ALA A 51 -4.87 -7.83 -25.72
CA ALA A 51 -6.20 -8.44 -25.85
C ALA A 51 -7.33 -7.41 -25.97
N TRP A 52 -7.24 -6.31 -25.21
CA TRP A 52 -8.25 -5.23 -25.24
C TRP A 52 -7.82 -4.04 -26.09
N ARG A 53 -6.71 -4.11 -26.81
CA ARG A 53 -6.15 -3.05 -27.67
C ARG A 53 -6.02 -1.71 -26.95
N MET A 54 -5.58 -1.74 -25.68
CA MET A 54 -5.45 -0.54 -24.87
C MET A 54 -4.29 0.34 -25.34
N THR A 55 -4.46 1.66 -25.24
CA THR A 55 -3.35 2.62 -25.22
C THR A 55 -2.60 2.52 -23.90
N TYR A 56 -1.39 3.06 -23.80
CA TYR A 56 -0.66 3.11 -22.51
C TYR A 56 -1.32 4.05 -21.51
N THR A 57 -2.01 5.09 -21.97
CA THR A 57 -2.85 5.94 -21.13
C THR A 57 -3.97 5.12 -20.48
N GLN A 58 -4.62 4.25 -21.21
CA GLN A 58 -5.63 3.33 -20.68
C GLN A 58 -5.04 2.31 -19.72
N VAL A 59 -3.83 1.80 -19.96
CA VAL A 59 -3.09 0.97 -19.00
C VAL A 59 -2.83 1.76 -17.71
N GLY A 60 -2.41 3.01 -17.82
CA GLY A 60 -2.19 3.90 -16.67
C GLY A 60 -3.47 4.13 -15.86
N THR A 61 -4.60 4.37 -16.55
CA THR A 61 -5.92 4.52 -15.89
C THR A 61 -6.35 3.22 -15.19
N PHE A 62 -6.21 2.08 -15.88
CA PHE A 62 -6.56 0.75 -15.37
C PHE A 62 -5.77 0.39 -14.10
N THR A 63 -4.49 0.68 -14.08
CA THR A 63 -3.63 0.40 -12.92
C THR A 63 -3.79 1.46 -11.83
N GLY A 64 -3.94 2.72 -12.20
CA GLY A 64 -4.10 3.85 -11.31
C GLY A 64 -5.43 3.87 -10.54
N VAL A 65 -6.48 3.18 -11.02
CA VAL A 65 -7.77 3.08 -10.31
C VAL A 65 -7.60 2.62 -8.86
N TYR A 66 -6.52 1.90 -8.57
CA TYR A 66 -6.11 1.54 -7.22
C TYR A 66 -5.96 2.77 -6.30
N GLY A 67 -5.29 3.83 -6.77
CA GLY A 67 -5.14 5.09 -6.03
C GLY A 67 -6.46 5.85 -5.89
N LEU A 68 -7.26 5.90 -6.96
CA LEU A 68 -8.54 6.59 -6.96
C LEU A 68 -9.53 5.96 -5.97
N VAL A 69 -9.65 4.64 -5.98
CA VAL A 69 -10.50 3.91 -5.03
C VAL A 69 -9.97 4.05 -3.60
N ALA A 70 -8.64 4.09 -3.41
CA ALA A 70 -8.05 4.34 -2.11
C ALA A 70 -8.44 5.70 -1.56
N LEU A 71 -8.42 6.73 -2.42
CA LEU A 71 -8.83 8.09 -2.07
C LEU A 71 -10.27 8.13 -1.58
N VAL A 72 -11.19 7.53 -2.35
CA VAL A 72 -12.64 7.57 -2.07
C VAL A 72 -13.01 6.68 -0.88
N MET A 73 -12.38 5.51 -0.74
CA MET A 73 -12.79 4.49 0.25
C MET A 73 -12.10 4.61 1.61
N SER A 74 -11.09 5.48 1.79
CA SER A 74 -10.36 5.57 3.05
C SER A 74 -11.24 5.87 4.26
N VAL A 75 -12.22 6.73 4.14
CA VAL A 75 -13.15 7.07 5.23
C VAL A 75 -14.37 6.14 5.25
N PRO A 76 -15.10 5.92 4.13
CA PRO A 76 -16.27 5.04 4.12
C PRO A 76 -16.00 3.63 4.62
N ALA A 77 -14.87 3.03 4.26
CA ALA A 77 -14.54 1.68 4.68
C ALA A 77 -14.37 1.54 6.21
N GLY A 78 -13.77 2.54 6.87
CA GLY A 78 -13.67 2.58 8.33
C GLY A 78 -15.03 2.72 9.01
N VAL A 79 -15.93 3.56 8.48
CA VAL A 79 -17.29 3.73 8.97
C VAL A 79 -18.11 2.45 8.82
N LEU A 80 -18.01 1.79 7.65
CA LEU A 80 -18.67 0.51 7.40
C LEU A 80 -18.17 -0.58 8.36
N ALA A 81 -16.85 -0.66 8.59
CA ALA A 81 -16.28 -1.61 9.53
C ALA A 81 -16.79 -1.40 10.97
N LYS A 82 -16.87 -0.14 11.43
CA LYS A 82 -17.46 0.19 12.74
C LYS A 82 -18.95 -0.18 12.83
N ARG A 83 -19.74 0.14 11.79
CA ARG A 83 -21.20 -0.03 11.81
C ARG A 83 -21.64 -1.49 11.68
N PHE A 84 -20.98 -2.28 10.82
CA PHE A 84 -21.40 -3.65 10.47
C PHE A 84 -20.45 -4.73 11.03
N GLY A 85 -19.38 -4.35 11.68
CA GLY A 85 -18.36 -5.23 12.23
C GLY A 85 -17.29 -5.60 11.19
N GLU A 86 -16.03 -5.66 11.64
CA GLU A 86 -14.85 -5.90 10.80
C GLU A 86 -14.92 -7.26 10.07
N LYS A 87 -15.43 -8.31 10.72
CA LYS A 87 -15.53 -9.66 10.12
C LYS A 87 -16.42 -9.68 8.89
N ARG A 88 -17.60 -9.07 8.99
CA ARG A 88 -18.58 -9.06 7.89
C ARG A 88 -18.10 -8.24 6.71
N ILE A 89 -17.54 -7.06 7.00
CA ILE A 89 -17.04 -6.15 5.94
C ILE A 89 -15.79 -6.72 5.26
N LEU A 90 -14.91 -7.41 6.01
CA LEU A 90 -13.75 -8.09 5.42
C LEU A 90 -14.19 -9.22 4.47
N LEU A 91 -15.12 -10.07 4.88
CA LEU A 91 -15.67 -11.13 4.03
C LEU A 91 -16.36 -10.57 2.79
N LEU A 92 -17.16 -9.50 2.94
CA LEU A 92 -17.76 -8.80 1.80
C LEU A 92 -16.68 -8.25 0.85
N GLY A 93 -15.60 -7.66 1.41
CA GLY A 93 -14.46 -7.17 0.65
C GLY A 93 -13.77 -8.27 -0.15
N LEU A 94 -13.53 -9.42 0.48
CA LEU A 94 -12.92 -10.59 -0.20
C LEU A 94 -13.82 -11.15 -1.29
N ALA A 95 -15.14 -11.26 -1.03
CA ALA A 95 -16.11 -11.73 -2.02
C ALA A 95 -16.18 -10.78 -3.22
N LEU A 96 -16.23 -9.47 -2.97
CA LEU A 96 -16.25 -8.45 -4.01
C LEU A 96 -14.94 -8.44 -4.82
N ALA A 97 -13.79 -8.61 -4.14
CA ALA A 97 -12.49 -8.74 -4.81
C ALA A 97 -12.43 -9.99 -5.69
N ALA A 98 -12.90 -11.14 -5.21
CA ALA A 98 -12.92 -12.38 -5.96
C ALA A 98 -13.85 -12.27 -7.19
N ALA A 99 -15.04 -11.70 -7.02
CA ALA A 99 -15.98 -11.47 -8.13
C ALA A 99 -15.37 -10.52 -9.18
N GLY A 100 -14.72 -9.42 -8.74
CA GLY A 100 -14.02 -8.50 -9.63
C GLY A 100 -12.87 -9.15 -10.38
N LEU A 101 -12.06 -9.98 -9.72
CA LEU A 101 -10.97 -10.75 -10.34
C LEU A 101 -11.50 -11.71 -11.41
N ALA A 102 -12.56 -12.47 -11.09
CA ALA A 102 -13.20 -13.36 -12.04
C ALA A 102 -13.77 -12.59 -13.23
N ALA A 103 -14.44 -11.46 -12.97
CA ALA A 103 -14.98 -10.61 -14.01
C ALA A 103 -13.90 -10.01 -14.93
N VAL A 104 -12.70 -9.63 -14.40
CA VAL A 104 -11.55 -9.22 -15.23
C VAL A 104 -11.13 -10.36 -16.15
N GLY A 105 -11.05 -11.61 -15.64
CA GLY A 105 -10.71 -12.79 -16.45
C GLY A 105 -11.70 -13.06 -17.57
N CYS A 106 -12.99 -12.73 -17.38
CA CYS A 106 -14.05 -12.91 -18.36
C CYS A 106 -14.27 -11.70 -19.28
N ALA A 107 -13.66 -10.55 -19.01
CA ALA A 107 -13.88 -9.32 -19.76
C ALA A 107 -13.41 -9.43 -21.21
N SER A 108 -14.24 -8.92 -22.13
CA SER A 108 -14.00 -8.95 -23.57
C SER A 108 -13.34 -7.67 -24.08
N ASP A 109 -13.54 -6.57 -23.40
CA ASP A 109 -13.03 -5.25 -23.78
C ASP A 109 -12.53 -4.44 -22.57
N TYR A 110 -11.94 -3.27 -22.87
CA TYR A 110 -11.39 -2.37 -21.85
C TYR A 110 -12.43 -1.88 -20.83
N LEU A 111 -13.66 -1.54 -21.29
CA LEU A 111 -14.67 -0.96 -20.39
C LEU A 111 -15.16 -1.99 -19.38
N GLN A 112 -15.41 -3.21 -19.82
CA GLN A 112 -15.74 -4.35 -18.95
C GLN A 112 -14.60 -4.64 -17.98
N GLY A 113 -13.35 -4.68 -18.50
CA GLY A 113 -12.15 -4.86 -17.68
C GLY A 113 -11.98 -3.77 -16.63
N MET A 114 -12.24 -2.51 -16.96
CA MET A 114 -12.14 -1.37 -16.07
C MET A 114 -13.20 -1.38 -14.97
N THR A 115 -14.45 -1.70 -15.29
CA THR A 115 -15.53 -1.84 -14.29
C THR A 115 -15.26 -3.00 -13.35
N ALA A 116 -14.82 -4.15 -13.87
CA ALA A 116 -14.43 -5.31 -13.09
C ALA A 116 -13.21 -5.01 -12.19
N ARG A 117 -12.21 -4.28 -12.70
CA ARG A 117 -11.04 -3.83 -11.94
C ARG A 117 -11.45 -2.92 -10.80
N THR A 118 -12.35 -1.98 -11.03
CA THR A 118 -12.86 -1.06 -10.00
C THR A 118 -13.54 -1.85 -8.88
N MET A 119 -14.39 -2.83 -9.24
CA MET A 119 -15.05 -3.72 -8.27
C MET A 119 -14.01 -4.52 -7.45
N TRP A 120 -13.01 -5.09 -8.10
CA TRP A 120 -11.92 -5.81 -7.42
C TRP A 120 -11.20 -4.91 -6.41
N ILE A 121 -10.81 -3.68 -6.80
CA ILE A 121 -10.08 -2.76 -5.94
C ILE A 121 -10.95 -2.22 -4.81
N LEU A 122 -12.25 -2.01 -5.03
CA LEU A 122 -13.21 -1.71 -3.96
C LEU A 122 -13.20 -2.81 -2.89
N GLY A 123 -13.33 -4.06 -3.31
CA GLY A 123 -13.24 -5.20 -2.41
C GLY A 123 -11.93 -5.29 -1.66
N TYR A 124 -10.80 -5.10 -2.37
CA TYR A 124 -9.47 -5.06 -1.79
C TYR A 124 -9.36 -3.98 -0.70
N ARG A 125 -9.85 -2.78 -0.94
CA ARG A 125 -9.77 -1.66 0.01
C ARG A 125 -10.61 -1.87 1.26
N LEU A 126 -11.81 -2.40 1.11
CA LEU A 126 -12.65 -2.81 2.24
C LEU A 126 -11.92 -3.84 3.10
N ALA A 127 -11.41 -4.91 2.49
CA ALA A 127 -10.70 -5.96 3.19
C ALA A 127 -9.42 -5.44 3.86
N PHE A 128 -8.61 -4.62 3.17
CA PHE A 128 -7.38 -4.06 3.70
C PHE A 128 -7.58 -3.28 4.99
N ILE A 129 -8.57 -2.38 5.03
CA ILE A 129 -8.87 -1.57 6.22
C ILE A 129 -9.35 -2.44 7.37
N CYS A 130 -10.20 -3.44 7.06
CA CYS A 130 -10.68 -4.39 8.09
C CYS A 130 -9.55 -5.28 8.62
N VAL A 131 -8.57 -5.68 7.79
CA VAL A 131 -7.37 -6.40 8.23
C VAL A 131 -6.57 -5.56 9.23
N MET A 132 -6.32 -4.29 8.93
CA MET A 132 -5.61 -3.39 9.86
C MET A 132 -6.35 -3.26 11.19
N THR A 133 -7.67 -3.10 11.14
CA THR A 133 -8.53 -3.04 12.34
C THR A 133 -8.51 -4.36 13.11
N ALA A 134 -8.68 -5.51 12.42
CA ALA A 134 -8.67 -6.83 13.04
C ALA A 134 -7.36 -7.12 13.79
N VAL A 135 -6.21 -6.78 13.19
CA VAL A 135 -4.90 -6.92 13.87
C VAL A 135 -4.81 -5.99 15.08
N ALA A 136 -5.29 -4.75 14.96
CA ALA A 136 -5.24 -3.78 16.05
C ALA A 136 -6.08 -4.18 17.28
N ILE A 137 -7.23 -4.86 17.08
CA ILE A 137 -8.13 -5.28 18.18
C ILE A 137 -7.84 -6.70 18.69
N THR A 138 -7.32 -7.60 17.83
CA THR A 138 -7.10 -9.00 18.19
C THR A 138 -5.75 -9.22 18.87
N VAL A 139 -4.69 -8.52 18.41
CA VAL A 139 -3.32 -8.72 18.91
C VAL A 139 -3.09 -7.90 20.18
N PRO A 140 -2.52 -8.53 21.27
CA PRO A 140 -2.17 -7.82 22.49
C PRO A 140 -1.27 -6.61 22.20
N SER A 141 -1.46 -5.51 22.96
CA SER A 141 -0.74 -4.24 22.75
C SER A 141 0.78 -4.39 22.75
N SER A 142 1.33 -5.26 23.60
CA SER A 142 2.76 -5.57 23.70
C SER A 142 3.36 -6.24 22.46
N GLN A 143 2.53 -6.90 21.63
CA GLN A 143 2.96 -7.65 20.43
C GLN A 143 2.49 -7.01 19.13
N ARG A 144 1.65 -5.97 19.21
CA ARG A 144 1.01 -5.34 18.04
C ARG A 144 2.02 -4.80 17.03
N GLY A 145 3.12 -4.19 17.49
CA GLY A 145 4.19 -3.70 16.61
C GLY A 145 4.86 -4.84 15.81
N LYS A 146 5.16 -5.96 16.49
CA LYS A 146 5.74 -7.15 15.82
C LYS A 146 4.76 -7.76 14.82
N ALA A 147 3.49 -7.87 15.17
CA ALA A 147 2.45 -8.40 14.29
C ALA A 147 2.26 -7.53 13.04
N MET A 148 2.22 -6.20 13.18
CA MET A 148 2.13 -5.27 12.05
C MET A 148 3.36 -5.35 11.14
N GLY A 149 4.56 -5.44 11.73
CA GLY A 149 5.81 -5.63 10.97
C GLY A 149 5.82 -6.94 10.18
N LEU A 150 5.40 -8.05 10.81
CA LEU A 150 5.28 -9.35 10.15
C LEU A 150 4.21 -9.33 9.04
N LEU A 151 3.06 -8.71 9.27
CA LEU A 151 2.03 -8.53 8.25
C LEU A 151 2.59 -7.78 7.04
N GLY A 152 3.36 -6.70 7.25
CA GLY A 152 4.03 -5.96 6.17
C GLY A 152 5.00 -6.81 5.36
N ALA A 153 5.83 -7.62 6.01
CA ALA A 153 6.75 -8.54 5.34
C ALA A 153 6.01 -9.62 4.53
N LEU A 154 4.93 -10.19 5.11
CA LEU A 154 4.14 -11.23 4.46
C LEU A 154 3.31 -10.68 3.28
N THR A 155 2.89 -9.42 3.31
CA THR A 155 2.26 -8.77 2.14
C THR A 155 3.25 -8.55 1.00
N ALA A 156 4.50 -8.20 1.28
CA ALA A 156 5.54 -8.13 0.27
C ALA A 156 5.83 -9.52 -0.33
N LEU A 157 5.95 -10.55 0.52
CA LEU A 157 6.10 -11.94 0.09
C LEU A 157 4.90 -12.38 -0.78
N ALA A 158 3.67 -12.02 -0.42
CA ALA A 158 2.49 -12.32 -1.22
C ALA A 158 2.56 -11.68 -2.62
N THR A 159 3.10 -10.46 -2.74
CA THR A 159 3.32 -9.83 -4.05
C THR A 159 4.36 -10.59 -4.88
N ILE A 160 5.45 -11.05 -4.25
CA ILE A 160 6.49 -11.88 -4.91
C ILE A 160 5.87 -13.18 -5.42
N LEU A 161 5.18 -13.90 -4.56
CA LEU A 161 4.53 -15.18 -4.92
C LEU A 161 3.44 -14.96 -5.98
N GLY A 162 2.66 -13.89 -5.88
CA GLY A 162 1.63 -13.52 -6.83
C GLY A 162 2.18 -13.21 -8.22
N SER A 163 3.31 -12.48 -8.31
CA SER A 163 3.94 -12.20 -9.59
C SER A 163 4.51 -13.47 -10.25
N GLY A 164 5.12 -14.35 -9.46
CA GLY A 164 5.59 -15.66 -9.94
C GLY A 164 4.44 -16.58 -10.36
N PHE A 165 3.34 -16.59 -9.60
CA PHE A 165 2.13 -17.32 -9.96
C PHE A 165 1.54 -16.82 -11.27
N SER A 166 1.36 -15.49 -11.41
CA SER A 166 0.76 -14.91 -12.61
C SER A 166 1.59 -15.19 -13.87
N ALA A 167 2.93 -15.11 -13.79
CA ALA A 167 3.80 -15.38 -14.92
C ALA A 167 3.76 -16.86 -15.36
N ARG A 168 3.76 -17.81 -14.38
CA ARG A 168 3.66 -19.24 -14.67
C ARG A 168 2.29 -19.63 -15.25
N MET A 169 1.22 -19.12 -14.65
CA MET A 169 -0.14 -19.37 -15.11
C MET A 169 -0.38 -18.76 -16.49
N GLU A 170 0.20 -17.59 -16.78
CA GLU A 170 0.11 -16.97 -18.09
C GLU A 170 0.78 -17.82 -19.15
N ALA A 171 2.00 -18.31 -18.89
CA ALA A 171 2.75 -19.15 -19.83
C ALA A 171 2.06 -20.51 -20.11
N ALA A 172 1.35 -21.08 -19.12
CA ALA A 172 0.71 -22.39 -19.23
C ALA A 172 -0.74 -22.29 -19.77
N PHE A 173 -1.50 -21.30 -19.35
CA PHE A 173 -2.96 -21.24 -19.53
C PHE A 173 -3.47 -19.87 -19.99
N GLY A 174 -2.58 -18.89 -20.14
CA GLY A 174 -2.92 -17.53 -20.52
C GLY A 174 -3.38 -16.65 -19.33
N TRP A 175 -3.40 -15.35 -19.56
CA TRP A 175 -3.66 -14.34 -18.53
C TRP A 175 -5.09 -14.41 -17.93
N ARG A 176 -6.08 -14.86 -18.70
CA ARG A 176 -7.47 -14.98 -18.23
C ARG A 176 -7.60 -16.00 -17.09
N LEU A 177 -7.01 -17.19 -17.27
CA LEU A 177 -7.00 -18.22 -16.24
C LEU A 177 -6.13 -17.83 -15.04
N SER A 178 -5.09 -17.02 -15.24
CA SER A 178 -4.33 -16.44 -14.11
C SER A 178 -5.22 -15.55 -13.23
N MET A 179 -6.10 -14.74 -13.83
CA MET A 179 -7.04 -13.89 -13.08
C MET A 179 -8.08 -14.71 -12.32
N LEU A 180 -8.59 -15.79 -12.94
CA LEU A 180 -9.50 -16.74 -12.27
C LEU A 180 -8.78 -17.46 -11.10
N GLY A 181 -7.52 -17.82 -11.27
CA GLY A 181 -6.70 -18.38 -10.19
C GLY A 181 -6.56 -17.44 -8.98
N PHE A 182 -6.37 -16.14 -9.22
CA PHE A 182 -6.40 -15.14 -8.14
C PHE A 182 -7.78 -15.03 -7.48
N ALA A 183 -8.88 -15.15 -8.25
CA ALA A 183 -10.22 -15.17 -7.68
C ALA A 183 -10.42 -16.37 -6.73
N VAL A 184 -9.94 -17.56 -7.13
CA VAL A 184 -9.95 -18.76 -6.27
C VAL A 184 -9.12 -18.53 -5.00
N LEU A 185 -7.92 -17.96 -5.11
CA LEU A 185 -7.10 -17.62 -3.93
C LEU A 185 -7.84 -16.67 -2.98
N ALA A 186 -8.52 -15.64 -3.50
CA ALA A 186 -9.31 -14.72 -2.68
C ALA A 186 -10.47 -15.43 -1.98
N ILE A 187 -11.17 -16.35 -2.66
CA ILE A 187 -12.24 -17.18 -2.06
C ILE A 187 -11.66 -18.07 -0.95
N CYS A 188 -10.56 -18.79 -1.22
CA CYS A 188 -9.92 -19.65 -0.22
C CYS A 188 -9.46 -18.84 1.01
N GLY A 189 -8.87 -17.66 0.80
CA GLY A 189 -8.51 -16.73 1.89
C GLY A 189 -9.74 -16.29 2.69
N GLY A 190 -10.86 -16.01 2.01
CA GLY A 190 -12.12 -15.65 2.64
C GLY A 190 -12.75 -16.78 3.47
N LEU A 191 -12.73 -18.00 2.95
CA LEU A 191 -13.22 -19.19 3.67
C LEU A 191 -12.35 -19.47 4.90
N CYS A 192 -11.02 -19.42 4.74
CA CYS A 192 -10.08 -19.56 5.85
C CYS A 192 -10.35 -18.53 6.95
N PHE A 193 -10.47 -17.25 6.57
CA PHE A 193 -10.77 -16.18 7.51
C PHE A 193 -12.16 -16.38 8.16
N GLY A 194 -13.19 -16.70 7.39
CA GLY A 194 -14.54 -16.90 7.89
C GLY A 194 -14.63 -17.98 8.95
N TYR A 195 -13.86 -19.07 8.76
CA TYR A 195 -13.85 -20.24 9.66
C TYR A 195 -13.00 -19.99 10.92
N PHE A 196 -11.79 -19.49 10.77
CA PHE A 196 -10.84 -19.39 11.90
C PHE A 196 -10.88 -18.07 12.65
N TYR A 197 -11.36 -16.97 12.03
CA TYR A 197 -11.40 -15.68 12.69
C TYR A 197 -12.54 -15.59 13.70
N ARG A 198 -12.17 -15.30 14.94
CA ARG A 198 -13.11 -15.02 16.03
C ARG A 198 -12.99 -13.55 16.41
N SER A 199 -14.09 -12.80 16.23
CA SER A 199 -14.12 -11.38 16.59
C SER A 199 -13.96 -11.19 18.09
N ALA A 200 -13.06 -10.28 18.48
CA ALA A 200 -12.90 -9.89 19.90
C ALA A 200 -14.02 -8.95 20.39
N ALA A 201 -14.88 -8.46 19.50
CA ALA A 201 -15.93 -7.49 19.79
C ALA A 201 -17.04 -8.01 20.74
N ALA A 202 -17.07 -9.31 21.07
CA ALA A 202 -17.98 -9.87 22.07
C ALA A 202 -17.51 -9.66 23.52
N ALA A 203 -16.32 -9.07 23.75
CA ALA A 203 -15.72 -8.93 25.08
C ALA A 203 -15.59 -7.46 25.57
N THR A 204 -15.98 -6.48 24.79
CA THR A 204 -15.87 -5.06 25.16
C THR A 204 -17.21 -4.32 25.12
N ASP A 205 -18.21 -4.86 25.82
CA ASP A 205 -19.26 -3.99 26.36
C ASP A 205 -18.65 -3.29 27.59
N GLY A 206 -18.28 -2.03 27.47
CA GLY A 206 -17.98 -1.18 28.61
C GLY A 206 -16.61 -0.50 28.70
N GLY A 207 -15.85 -0.40 27.64
CA GLY A 207 -14.65 0.45 27.63
C GLY A 207 -14.92 1.79 26.96
N ASP A 208 -15.01 2.86 27.73
CA ASP A 208 -15.01 4.26 27.31
C ASP A 208 -13.86 4.53 26.32
N SER A 209 -14.04 4.18 25.06
CA SER A 209 -13.31 4.84 24.00
C SER A 209 -13.88 6.27 23.97
N ARG A 210 -13.34 7.16 24.79
CA ARG A 210 -13.53 8.59 24.57
C ARG A 210 -13.27 8.82 23.09
N GLU A 211 -14.35 8.94 22.35
CA GLU A 211 -14.33 9.52 21.02
C GLU A 211 -13.64 10.89 21.21
N ALA A 212 -12.35 10.95 20.91
CA ALA A 212 -11.77 12.23 20.55
C ALA A 212 -12.70 12.72 19.42
N ALA A 213 -13.51 13.73 19.74
CA ALA A 213 -14.39 14.38 18.77
C ALA A 213 -13.55 14.56 17.52
N PRO A 214 -14.05 14.23 16.30
CA PRO A 214 -13.27 14.36 15.10
C PRO A 214 -12.81 15.80 15.03
N ALA A 215 -11.54 16.04 15.42
CA ALA A 215 -10.93 17.35 15.23
C ALA A 215 -11.16 17.65 13.76
N SER A 216 -11.94 18.69 13.46
CA SER A 216 -12.50 18.86 12.14
C SER A 216 -11.33 18.87 11.15
N LEU A 217 -11.35 18.01 10.15
CA LEU A 217 -10.39 18.03 9.02
C LEU A 217 -10.18 19.47 8.54
N PHE A 218 -11.23 20.29 8.58
CA PHE A 218 -11.22 21.70 8.25
C PHE A 218 -10.28 22.56 9.13
N SER A 219 -10.05 22.19 10.40
CA SER A 219 -9.11 22.93 11.26
C SER A 219 -7.66 22.70 10.85
N ALA A 220 -7.33 21.50 10.37
CA ALA A 220 -6.00 21.15 9.87
C ALA A 220 -5.69 21.92 8.55
N PHE A 221 -6.66 22.08 7.66
CA PHE A 221 -6.49 22.81 6.41
C PHE A 221 -6.23 24.32 6.56
N LYS A 222 -6.46 24.90 7.74
CA LYS A 222 -6.09 26.28 8.06
C LYS A 222 -4.59 26.51 8.21
N ILE A 223 -3.81 25.43 8.33
CA ILE A 223 -2.36 25.49 8.49
C ILE A 223 -1.71 25.43 7.10
N PRO A 224 -1.03 26.47 6.61
CA PRO A 224 -0.52 26.51 5.24
C PRO A 224 0.38 25.33 4.88
N VAL A 225 1.26 24.88 5.81
CA VAL A 225 2.18 23.78 5.59
C VAL A 225 1.47 22.43 5.39
N VAL A 226 0.24 22.28 5.86
CA VAL A 226 -0.56 21.06 5.69
C VAL A 226 -0.86 20.78 4.22
N TRP A 227 -0.95 21.81 3.38
CA TRP A 227 -1.14 21.66 1.93
C TRP A 227 0.06 21.07 1.19
N LEU A 228 1.22 21.08 1.81
CA LEU A 228 2.42 20.43 1.28
C LEU A 228 2.48 18.92 1.59
N ILE A 229 1.73 18.46 2.60
CA ILE A 229 1.71 17.05 3.01
C ILE A 229 1.24 16.10 1.88
N PRO A 230 0.15 16.39 1.13
CA PRO A 230 -0.27 15.55 0.01
C PRO A 230 0.84 15.35 -1.03
N LEU A 231 1.70 16.35 -1.25
CA LEU A 231 2.80 16.26 -2.21
C LEU A 231 3.83 15.19 -1.82
N LEU A 232 3.92 14.81 -0.54
CA LEU A 232 4.77 13.70 -0.11
C LEU A 232 4.34 12.36 -0.74
N GLY A 233 3.07 12.25 -1.18
CA GLY A 233 2.59 11.10 -1.96
C GLY A 233 3.31 10.92 -3.30
N LEU A 234 3.86 12.00 -3.88
CA LEU A 234 4.68 11.93 -5.10
C LEU A 234 5.95 11.09 -4.90
N ALA A 235 6.51 11.03 -3.68
CA ALA A 235 7.71 10.25 -3.41
C ALA A 235 7.54 8.75 -3.73
N ASN A 236 6.31 8.24 -3.63
CA ASN A 236 5.98 6.85 -3.94
C ASN A 236 5.44 6.65 -5.37
N ALA A 237 4.93 7.70 -6.00
CA ALA A 237 4.22 7.61 -7.28
C ALA A 237 5.06 6.96 -8.38
N GLY A 238 6.36 7.28 -8.45
CA GLY A 238 7.30 6.71 -9.41
C GLY A 238 7.50 5.21 -9.24
N GLY A 239 7.78 4.73 -8.03
CA GLY A 239 7.93 3.32 -7.73
C GLY A 239 6.64 2.52 -7.97
N PHE A 240 5.49 3.12 -7.62
CA PHE A 240 4.18 2.52 -7.87
C PHE A 240 3.87 2.41 -9.37
N ALA A 241 4.10 3.48 -10.15
CA ALA A 241 3.94 3.44 -11.59
C ALA A 241 4.90 2.42 -12.24
N ALA A 242 6.16 2.37 -11.82
CA ALA A 242 7.14 1.42 -12.31
C ALA A 242 6.68 -0.03 -12.13
N THR A 243 6.09 -0.39 -10.98
CA THR A 243 5.57 -1.76 -10.73
C THR A 243 4.64 -2.25 -11.85
N PHE A 244 3.84 -1.36 -12.44
CA PHE A 244 2.88 -1.73 -13.48
C PHE A 244 3.41 -1.59 -14.91
N PHE A 245 4.39 -0.70 -15.14
CA PHE A 245 4.91 -0.47 -16.48
C PHE A 245 6.18 -1.26 -16.80
N VAL A 246 6.92 -1.72 -15.80
CA VAL A 246 8.11 -2.57 -15.99
C VAL A 246 7.83 -3.80 -16.87
N PRO A 247 6.71 -4.56 -16.71
CA PRO A 247 6.42 -5.66 -17.61
C PRO A 247 6.26 -5.23 -19.07
N SER A 248 5.69 -4.05 -19.31
CA SER A 248 5.56 -3.50 -20.67
C SER A 248 6.92 -3.10 -21.25
N VAL A 249 7.82 -2.52 -20.44
CA VAL A 249 9.19 -2.19 -20.85
C VAL A 249 9.98 -3.47 -21.16
N VAL A 250 9.91 -4.48 -20.30
CA VAL A 250 10.57 -5.78 -20.49
C VAL A 250 10.14 -6.38 -21.84
N ARG A 251 8.85 -6.37 -22.13
CA ARG A 251 8.32 -6.94 -23.37
C ARG A 251 8.66 -6.12 -24.62
N THR A 252 8.57 -4.79 -24.57
CA THR A 252 8.68 -3.94 -25.75
C THR A 252 10.10 -3.47 -26.05
N VAL A 253 10.94 -3.31 -25.03
CA VAL A 253 12.32 -2.80 -25.18
C VAL A 253 13.33 -3.93 -25.15
N PHE A 254 13.13 -4.91 -24.27
CA PHE A 254 14.06 -6.03 -24.09
C PHE A 254 13.59 -7.34 -24.73
N HIS A 255 12.38 -7.35 -25.31
CA HIS A 255 11.76 -8.55 -25.92
C HIS A 255 11.67 -9.75 -24.95
N GLY A 256 11.57 -9.44 -23.65
CA GLY A 256 11.49 -10.42 -22.58
C GLY A 256 10.07 -10.92 -22.33
N ASP A 257 9.98 -11.97 -21.52
CA ASP A 257 8.73 -12.65 -21.15
C ASP A 257 8.16 -12.21 -19.79
N ALA A 258 7.00 -12.76 -19.44
CA ALA A 258 6.36 -12.52 -18.16
C ALA A 258 7.20 -13.00 -16.97
N SER A 259 8.00 -14.07 -17.14
CA SER A 259 8.87 -14.61 -16.09
C SER A 259 9.98 -13.66 -15.73
N GLN A 260 10.63 -13.05 -16.74
CA GLN A 260 11.66 -12.02 -16.51
C GLN A 260 11.07 -10.79 -15.82
N ALA A 261 9.91 -10.31 -16.26
CA ALA A 261 9.21 -9.21 -15.59
C ALA A 261 8.87 -9.55 -14.12
N SER A 262 8.40 -10.77 -13.88
CA SER A 262 8.10 -11.28 -12.54
C SER A 262 9.34 -11.32 -11.64
N LEU A 263 10.49 -11.77 -12.15
CA LEU A 263 11.75 -11.81 -11.39
C LEU A 263 12.22 -10.40 -11.02
N ILE A 264 12.09 -9.42 -11.91
CA ILE A 264 12.42 -8.02 -11.61
C ILE A 264 11.51 -7.49 -10.51
N ILE A 265 10.20 -7.71 -10.59
CA ILE A 265 9.25 -7.30 -9.55
C ILE A 265 9.55 -8.02 -8.24
N ALA A 266 9.83 -9.33 -8.28
CA ALA A 266 10.20 -10.10 -7.10
C ALA A 266 11.47 -9.56 -6.43
N SER A 267 12.52 -9.23 -7.19
CA SER A 267 13.75 -8.64 -6.64
C SER A 267 13.49 -7.29 -5.96
N ALA A 268 12.63 -6.46 -6.54
CA ALA A 268 12.27 -5.17 -5.98
C ALA A 268 11.52 -5.28 -4.65
N TYR A 269 10.55 -6.19 -4.54
CA TYR A 269 9.83 -6.43 -3.28
C TYR A 269 10.69 -7.17 -2.27
N THR A 270 11.63 -8.03 -2.71
CA THR A 270 12.64 -8.62 -1.82
C THR A 270 13.53 -7.52 -1.23
N ALA A 271 14.02 -6.60 -2.04
CA ALA A 271 14.77 -5.44 -1.54
C ALA A 271 13.95 -4.62 -0.54
N ALA A 272 12.66 -4.40 -0.79
CA ALA A 272 11.78 -3.68 0.13
C ALA A 272 11.65 -4.38 1.50
N ILE A 273 11.67 -5.74 1.56
CA ILE A 273 11.64 -6.49 2.82
C ILE A 273 12.84 -6.12 3.71
N PHE A 274 14.01 -5.94 3.11
CA PHE A 274 15.23 -5.55 3.84
C PHE A 274 15.32 -4.04 4.06
N PHE A 275 14.92 -3.24 3.09
CA PHE A 275 15.02 -1.79 3.17
C PHE A 275 14.06 -1.20 4.21
N ASN A 276 12.83 -1.74 4.36
CA ASN A 276 11.86 -1.20 5.32
C ASN A 276 12.39 -1.20 6.77
N PRO A 277 12.87 -2.32 7.34
CA PRO A 277 13.41 -2.32 8.71
C PRO A 277 14.71 -1.50 8.82
N LEU A 278 15.59 -1.54 7.79
CA LEU A 278 16.83 -0.77 7.78
C LEU A 278 16.56 0.73 7.86
N PHE A 279 15.75 1.27 6.96
CA PHE A 279 15.45 2.69 6.92
C PHE A 279 14.50 3.11 8.05
N GLY A 280 13.64 2.21 8.55
CA GLY A 280 12.86 2.43 9.77
C GLY A 280 13.77 2.65 10.98
N TRP A 281 14.73 1.74 11.21
CA TRP A 281 15.72 1.85 12.27
C TRP A 281 16.59 3.12 12.13
N LEU A 282 16.97 3.45 10.90
CA LEU A 282 17.74 4.67 10.63
C LEU A 282 16.93 5.93 10.93
N ALA A 283 15.62 5.93 10.58
CA ALA A 283 14.70 7.03 10.85
C ALA A 283 14.44 7.25 12.35
N ASP A 284 14.49 6.18 13.15
CA ASP A 284 14.34 6.28 14.62
C ASP A 284 15.60 6.82 15.31
N ARG A 285 16.78 6.65 14.69
CA ARG A 285 18.06 7.14 15.23
C ARG A 285 18.50 8.50 14.70
N LEU A 286 18.10 8.81 13.48
CA LEU A 286 18.41 10.08 12.81
C LEU A 286 17.13 10.93 12.70
N ASN A 287 17.23 12.03 11.98
CA ASN A 287 16.08 12.84 11.63
C ASN A 287 15.28 12.19 10.50
N ARG A 288 14.00 11.89 10.71
CA ARG A 288 13.12 11.22 9.73
C ARG A 288 13.05 11.94 8.38
N TRP A 289 13.03 13.27 8.40
CA TRP A 289 13.02 14.10 7.18
C TRP A 289 14.27 13.90 6.35
N LEU A 290 15.44 13.82 7.01
CA LEU A 290 16.72 13.55 6.33
C LEU A 290 16.78 12.14 5.77
N VAL A 291 16.32 11.15 6.51
CA VAL A 291 16.30 9.76 6.04
C VAL A 291 15.40 9.63 4.81
N MET A 292 14.22 10.25 4.86
CA MET A 292 13.29 10.24 3.73
C MET A 292 13.84 11.01 2.53
N ALA A 293 14.53 12.16 2.75
CA ALA A 293 15.22 12.88 1.70
C ALA A 293 16.38 12.05 1.10
N GLY A 294 17.14 11.35 1.92
CA GLY A 294 18.22 10.44 1.47
C GLY A 294 17.69 9.30 0.61
N ILE A 295 16.59 8.64 1.03
CA ILE A 295 15.93 7.59 0.23
C ILE A 295 15.49 8.16 -1.13
N SER A 296 14.82 9.32 -1.12
CA SER A 296 14.35 9.97 -2.36
C SER A 296 15.53 10.39 -3.25
N THR A 297 16.66 10.82 -2.68
CA THR A 297 17.90 11.13 -3.43
C THR A 297 18.45 9.90 -4.13
N LEU A 298 18.44 8.74 -3.47
CA LEU A 298 18.85 7.46 -4.08
C LEU A 298 17.93 7.02 -5.22
N MET A 299 16.65 7.42 -5.19
CA MET A 299 15.70 7.13 -6.27
C MET A 299 15.96 7.96 -7.54
N VAL A 300 16.56 9.15 -7.44
CA VAL A 300 16.83 10.02 -8.60
C VAL A 300 17.70 9.33 -9.66
N PRO A 301 18.91 8.83 -9.34
CA PRO A 301 19.71 8.08 -10.32
C PRO A 301 19.01 6.79 -10.78
N ALA A 302 18.25 6.13 -9.93
CA ALA A 302 17.47 4.96 -10.34
C ALA A 302 16.45 5.33 -11.44
N CYS A 303 15.74 6.45 -11.31
CA CYS A 303 14.84 6.94 -12.37
C CYS A 303 15.57 7.18 -13.71
N TYR A 304 16.76 7.80 -13.67
CA TYR A 304 17.56 8.01 -14.87
C TYR A 304 17.97 6.68 -15.53
N LEU A 305 18.43 5.72 -14.73
CA LEU A 305 18.86 4.40 -15.20
C LEU A 305 17.71 3.54 -15.74
N MET A 306 16.44 3.88 -15.44
CA MET A 306 15.27 3.21 -16.06
C MET A 306 15.19 3.42 -17.58
N SER A 307 15.88 4.41 -18.14
CA SER A 307 16.01 4.63 -19.59
C SER A 307 17.14 3.82 -20.23
N SER A 308 17.88 3.02 -19.46
CA SER A 308 19.00 2.21 -19.95
C SER A 308 18.52 1.11 -20.90
N ARG A 309 19.26 0.88 -21.97
CA ARG A 309 19.08 -0.24 -22.90
C ARG A 309 19.82 -1.51 -22.47
N ASN A 310 20.59 -1.45 -21.38
CA ASN A 310 21.20 -2.61 -20.77
C ASN A 310 20.21 -3.23 -19.78
N PHE A 311 19.84 -4.50 -19.99
CA PHE A 311 18.85 -5.20 -19.19
C PHE A 311 19.23 -5.30 -17.70
N GLN A 312 20.51 -5.53 -17.39
CA GLN A 312 20.98 -5.65 -16.00
C GLN A 312 20.90 -4.30 -15.27
N VAL A 313 21.26 -3.20 -15.97
CA VAL A 313 21.15 -1.84 -15.41
C VAL A 313 19.69 -1.47 -15.17
N PHE A 314 18.80 -1.78 -16.13
CA PHE A 314 17.36 -1.60 -15.99
C PHE A 314 16.80 -2.41 -14.81
N TRP A 315 17.25 -3.68 -14.66
CA TRP A 315 16.84 -4.53 -13.55
C TRP A 315 17.24 -3.91 -12.21
N LEU A 316 18.51 -3.51 -12.05
CA LEU A 316 19.00 -2.86 -10.83
C LEU A 316 18.24 -1.57 -10.55
N ALA A 317 18.04 -0.73 -11.57
CA ALA A 317 17.30 0.53 -11.47
C ALA A 317 15.87 0.30 -10.98
N THR A 318 15.17 -0.69 -11.54
CA THR A 318 13.82 -1.07 -11.11
C THR A 318 13.81 -1.56 -9.66
N THR A 319 14.77 -2.43 -9.30
CA THR A 319 14.89 -2.95 -7.93
C THR A 319 15.06 -1.83 -6.91
N LEU A 320 15.89 -0.84 -7.22
CA LEU A 320 16.08 0.33 -6.37
C LEU A 320 14.85 1.23 -6.36
N LEU A 321 14.32 1.59 -7.51
CA LEU A 321 13.19 2.53 -7.63
C LEU A 321 11.93 2.01 -6.94
N VAL A 322 11.54 0.76 -7.22
CA VAL A 322 10.34 0.15 -6.64
C VAL A 322 10.57 -0.20 -5.17
N GLY A 323 11.74 -0.76 -4.83
CA GLY A 323 12.08 -1.12 -3.45
C GLY A 323 12.13 0.08 -2.52
N LEU A 324 12.83 1.15 -2.90
CA LEU A 324 12.90 2.40 -2.14
C LEU A 324 11.55 3.14 -2.15
N GLY A 325 10.81 3.11 -3.26
CA GLY A 325 9.45 3.66 -3.35
C GLY A 325 8.50 3.02 -2.34
N HIS A 326 8.62 1.72 -2.12
CA HIS A 326 7.84 1.03 -1.08
C HIS A 326 8.20 1.48 0.34
N VAL A 327 9.49 1.77 0.60
CA VAL A 327 9.94 2.35 1.87
C VAL A 327 9.37 3.75 2.07
N THR A 328 9.44 4.62 1.05
CA THR A 328 8.87 5.98 1.15
C THR A 328 7.39 5.95 1.44
N ALA A 329 6.62 5.03 0.82
CA ALA A 329 5.20 4.85 1.10
C ALA A 329 4.89 4.58 2.58
N ASN A 330 5.75 3.81 3.25
CA ASN A 330 5.60 3.47 4.67
C ASN A 330 6.10 4.60 5.59
N GLN A 331 7.15 5.34 5.18
CA GLN A 331 7.75 6.41 6.00
C GLN A 331 6.98 7.75 5.92
N VAL A 332 6.18 7.99 4.90
CA VAL A 332 5.41 9.23 4.75
C VAL A 332 4.53 9.50 5.97
N TYR A 333 3.83 8.49 6.48
CA TYR A 333 2.90 8.64 7.60
C TYR A 333 3.58 9.08 8.90
N PRO A 334 4.59 8.36 9.43
CA PRO A 334 5.25 8.79 10.65
C PRO A 334 6.03 10.10 10.47
N THR A 335 6.55 10.39 9.27
CA THR A 335 7.24 11.65 8.99
C THR A 335 6.26 12.82 8.99
N ALA A 336 5.08 12.68 8.38
CA ALA A 336 4.04 13.70 8.41
C ALA A 336 3.49 13.95 9.82
N ALA A 337 3.42 12.92 10.67
CA ALA A 337 2.98 13.06 12.05
C ALA A 337 3.89 13.96 12.89
N GLU A 338 5.19 14.06 12.55
CA GLU A 338 6.12 14.98 13.23
C GLU A 338 5.79 16.46 13.02
N LEU A 339 5.13 16.81 11.90
CA LEU A 339 4.73 18.20 11.62
C LEU A 339 3.75 18.77 12.64
N LEU A 340 3.04 17.90 13.35
CA LEU A 340 1.94 18.31 14.22
C LEU A 340 2.07 17.72 15.65
N ARG A 341 3.29 17.61 16.16
CA ARG A 341 3.53 17.21 17.55
C ARG A 341 2.60 17.99 18.49
N GLY A 342 1.76 17.27 19.25
CA GLY A 342 0.79 17.84 20.18
C GLY A 342 -0.60 18.13 19.62
N ARG A 343 -0.89 17.80 18.36
CA ARG A 343 -2.24 17.89 17.77
C ARG A 343 -2.72 16.52 17.32
N ASP A 344 -4.05 16.35 17.17
CA ASP A 344 -4.64 15.09 16.73
C ASP A 344 -4.03 14.58 15.43
N ALA A 345 -3.44 13.38 15.46
CA ALA A 345 -2.80 12.76 14.31
C ALA A 345 -3.80 12.28 13.25
N GLY A 346 -5.07 12.08 13.61
CA GLY A 346 -6.10 11.54 12.73
C GLY A 346 -6.30 12.30 11.42
N PRO A 347 -6.50 13.63 11.45
CA PRO A 347 -6.66 14.44 10.24
C PRO A 347 -5.47 14.37 9.29
N ILE A 348 -4.24 14.25 9.82
CA ILE A 348 -3.02 14.18 9.01
C ILE A 348 -2.93 12.87 8.27
N MET A 349 -3.22 11.76 8.94
CA MET A 349 -3.26 10.45 8.29
C MET A 349 -4.23 10.45 7.11
N GLY A 350 -5.37 11.16 7.26
CA GLY A 350 -6.31 11.39 6.15
C GLY A 350 -5.68 12.18 5.00
N ILE A 351 -5.00 13.28 5.29
CA ILE A 351 -4.37 14.14 4.28
C ILE A 351 -3.23 13.43 3.54
N VAL A 352 -2.39 12.68 4.26
CA VAL A 352 -1.37 11.81 3.65
C VAL A 352 -2.02 10.77 2.74
N GLY A 353 -3.11 10.14 3.21
CA GLY A 353 -3.89 9.19 2.44
C GLY A 353 -4.46 9.79 1.15
N LEU A 354 -4.98 11.02 1.20
CA LEU A 354 -5.45 11.77 0.03
C LEU A 354 -4.31 11.95 -0.98
N GLY A 355 -3.13 12.40 -0.55
CA GLY A 355 -1.96 12.57 -1.42
C GLY A 355 -1.50 11.26 -2.03
N SER A 356 -1.35 10.21 -1.22
CA SER A 356 -0.94 8.89 -1.69
C SER A 356 -1.94 8.28 -2.69
N GLY A 357 -3.25 8.48 -2.47
CA GLY A 357 -4.30 8.04 -3.39
C GLY A 357 -4.28 8.81 -4.70
N LEU A 358 -4.23 10.15 -4.63
CA LEU A 358 -4.21 11.01 -5.80
C LEU A 358 -3.00 10.72 -6.70
N PHE A 359 -1.80 10.70 -6.14
CA PHE A 359 -0.57 10.45 -6.90
C PHE A 359 -0.39 8.97 -7.27
N GLY A 360 -0.99 8.05 -6.50
CA GLY A 360 -1.14 6.66 -6.88
C GLY A 360 -2.02 6.44 -8.11
N TYR A 361 -2.94 7.38 -8.42
CA TYR A 361 -3.69 7.42 -9.68
C TYR A 361 -2.93 8.17 -10.77
N LEU A 362 -2.49 9.40 -10.47
CA LEU A 362 -1.87 10.28 -11.46
C LEU A 362 -0.52 9.76 -11.97
N GLY A 363 0.26 9.06 -11.13
CA GLY A 363 1.57 8.52 -11.52
C GLY A 363 1.48 7.55 -12.71
N PRO A 364 0.74 6.44 -12.60
CA PRO A 364 0.54 5.52 -13.72
C PRO A 364 -0.14 6.17 -14.93
N LEU A 365 -1.14 7.03 -14.72
CA LEU A 365 -1.83 7.75 -15.79
C LEU A 365 -0.86 8.63 -16.59
N ALA A 366 -0.05 9.43 -15.89
CA ALA A 366 0.91 10.33 -16.51
C ALA A 366 1.99 9.57 -17.28
N LEU A 367 2.52 8.47 -16.70
CA LEU A 367 3.51 7.63 -17.36
C LEU A 367 2.94 6.99 -18.64
N GLY A 368 1.70 6.50 -18.59
CA GLY A 368 1.01 5.95 -19.76
C GLY A 368 0.78 6.99 -20.86
N TRP A 369 0.30 8.18 -20.47
CA TRP A 369 0.09 9.30 -21.40
C TRP A 369 1.40 9.75 -22.06
N MET A 370 2.48 9.91 -21.28
CA MET A 370 3.81 10.27 -21.81
C MET A 370 4.33 9.23 -22.77
N ARG A 371 4.08 7.94 -22.51
CA ARG A 371 4.46 6.84 -23.43
C ARG A 371 3.72 6.92 -24.74
N ASP A 372 2.41 7.19 -24.74
CA ASP A 372 1.62 7.35 -25.95
C ASP A 372 2.05 8.60 -26.75
N TYR A 373 2.36 9.70 -26.04
CA TYR A 373 2.78 10.96 -26.62
C TYR A 373 4.18 10.91 -27.25
N SER A 374 5.16 10.36 -26.52
CA SER A 374 6.58 10.39 -26.97
C SER A 374 7.03 9.16 -27.77
N GLY A 375 6.18 8.12 -27.84
CA GLY A 375 6.54 6.85 -28.47
C GLY A 375 7.53 5.99 -27.65
N GLY A 376 8.02 6.47 -26.48
CA GLY A 376 8.97 5.80 -25.59
C GLY A 376 8.64 5.97 -24.11
N PHE A 377 9.28 5.21 -23.24
CA PHE A 377 9.14 5.37 -21.78
C PHE A 377 10.10 6.40 -21.18
N ASP A 378 11.11 6.83 -21.94
CA ASP A 378 12.21 7.66 -21.47
C ASP A 378 11.72 9.01 -20.90
N LEU A 379 10.80 9.69 -21.62
CA LEU A 379 10.20 10.95 -21.14
C LEU A 379 9.56 10.76 -19.77
N GLY A 380 8.79 9.69 -19.60
CA GLY A 380 8.11 9.40 -18.33
C GLY A 380 9.09 9.20 -17.18
N TRP A 381 10.17 8.46 -17.39
CA TRP A 381 11.21 8.27 -16.37
C TRP A 381 11.93 9.55 -16.01
N HIS A 382 12.21 10.43 -16.97
CA HIS A 382 12.81 11.74 -16.69
C HIS A 382 11.86 12.68 -15.93
N VAL A 383 10.57 12.63 -16.21
CA VAL A 383 9.59 13.41 -15.43
C VAL A 383 9.46 12.88 -14.02
N ILE A 384 9.45 11.56 -13.82
CA ILE A 384 9.49 10.95 -12.48
C ILE A 384 10.77 11.34 -11.75
N MET A 385 11.92 11.37 -12.43
CA MET A 385 13.17 11.86 -11.88
C MET A 385 13.05 13.32 -11.40
N GLY A 386 12.50 14.20 -12.23
CA GLY A 386 12.29 15.60 -11.89
C GLY A 386 11.36 15.79 -10.69
N THR A 387 10.22 15.07 -10.67
CA THR A 387 9.30 15.12 -9.53
C THR A 387 9.92 14.56 -8.25
N THR A 388 10.70 13.48 -8.33
CA THR A 388 11.44 12.92 -7.19
C THR A 388 12.48 13.92 -6.67
N SER A 389 13.19 14.62 -7.56
CA SER A 389 14.14 15.68 -7.17
C SER A 389 13.44 16.86 -6.48
N ALA A 390 12.26 17.26 -6.96
CA ALA A 390 11.45 18.30 -6.31
C ALA A 390 11.00 17.86 -4.89
N ILE A 391 10.68 16.58 -4.71
CA ILE A 391 10.35 16.03 -3.38
C ILE A 391 11.55 16.07 -2.43
N VAL A 392 12.79 15.81 -2.91
CA VAL A 392 13.98 15.97 -2.08
C VAL A 392 14.10 17.41 -1.57
N ALA A 393 13.92 18.40 -2.44
CA ALA A 393 13.95 19.80 -2.05
C ALA A 393 12.82 20.14 -1.04
N LEU A 394 11.61 19.62 -1.27
CA LEU A 394 10.47 19.80 -0.35
C LEU A 394 10.76 19.20 1.03
N LEU A 395 11.32 18.01 1.10
CA LEU A 395 11.66 17.34 2.37
C LEU A 395 12.71 18.10 3.17
N ILE A 396 13.73 18.65 2.49
CA ILE A 396 14.75 19.51 3.11
C ILE A 396 14.12 20.80 3.62
N TYR A 397 13.23 21.42 2.85
CA TYR A 397 12.48 22.61 3.27
C TYR A 397 11.61 22.33 4.51
N LEU A 398 10.83 21.25 4.51
CA LEU A 398 9.96 20.89 5.62
C LEU A 398 10.75 20.54 6.89
N LYS A 399 11.94 19.94 6.76
CA LYS A 399 12.86 19.75 7.88
C LYS A 399 13.28 21.09 8.49
N HIS A 400 13.67 22.05 7.66
CA HIS A 400 14.08 23.37 8.13
C HIS A 400 12.94 24.11 8.84
N TYR A 401 11.76 24.10 8.23
CA TYR A 401 10.53 24.66 8.80
C TYR A 401 10.19 24.07 10.17
N THR A 402 10.26 22.74 10.32
CA THR A 402 9.97 22.08 11.61
C THR A 402 11.01 22.43 12.67
N HIS A 403 12.25 22.59 12.29
CA HIS A 403 13.33 22.98 13.21
C HIS A 403 13.16 24.42 13.72
N GLU A 404 12.88 25.37 12.85
CA GLU A 404 12.62 26.77 13.24
C GLU A 404 11.41 26.91 14.13
N ARG A 405 10.32 26.25 13.81
CA ARG A 405 9.10 26.26 14.61
C ARG A 405 9.34 25.76 16.03
N ASN A 406 10.06 24.61 16.17
CA ASN A 406 10.40 24.07 17.48
C ASN A 406 11.31 25.00 18.29
N ARG A 407 12.16 25.81 17.64
CA ARG A 407 12.97 26.84 18.30
C ARG A 407 12.14 28.02 18.82
N ILE A 408 11.08 28.39 18.09
CA ILE A 408 10.18 29.49 18.48
C ILE A 408 9.28 29.05 19.64
N GLU A 409 8.76 27.82 19.61
CA GLU A 409 7.90 27.25 20.65
C GLU A 409 8.68 26.94 21.97
N ALA A 410 10.01 26.83 21.92
CA ALA A 410 10.89 26.60 23.07
C ALA A 410 11.39 27.91 23.73
N ARG A 411 11.11 29.08 23.16
CA ARG A 411 11.38 30.43 23.70
C ARG A 411 10.14 31.03 24.34
#